data_a7bdc0d61be2f558c232db206f183ac4
#
_entry.id   a7bdc0d61be2f558c232db206f183ac4
#
_cell.length_a   1.000
_cell.length_b   1.000
_cell.length_c   1.000
_cell.angle_alpha   90.00
_cell.angle_beta   90.00
_cell.angle_gamma   90.00
#
_symmetry.space_group_name_H-M   'P 1'
#
loop_
_entity.id
_entity.type
_entity.pdbx_description
1 polymer ?
#
loop_
_entity_poly.entity_id
_entity_poly.type
_entity_poly.pdbx_seq_one_letter_code
_entity_poly.pdbx_strand_id
1 'polypeptide(L)'
;MNIQWIVLDVDGVLSDGTLIYTSTGEELKAFSVKDGLGLTAARKSGIKLAIITARVSPMVERRAKELHFDELLMGHANKTEASRALCKKHQIDLASVAYMGDDLNDLGALQLVGLPMAPNNAVLEVKSIAKFISTVNGGHGAVREAVEYILKNQGLWDSVVADYAREAHAHGQ
;
A
#
# COMPACT_ATOMS: atom_id res chain seq x y z
N MET A 1 -10.60 13.96 -6.27
CA MET A 1 -9.52 12.94 -6.42
C MET A 1 -10.16 11.71 -7.03
N ASN A 2 -9.54 11.07 -8.02
CA ASN A 2 -10.05 9.83 -8.63
C ASN A 2 -8.93 8.78 -8.65
N ILE A 3 -8.64 8.18 -7.50
CA ILE A 3 -7.66 7.11 -7.37
C ILE A 3 -8.32 5.78 -7.66
N GLN A 4 -7.77 5.04 -8.62
CA GLN A 4 -8.24 3.72 -9.05
C GLN A 4 -7.30 2.61 -8.59
N TRP A 5 -6.01 2.93 -8.37
CA TRP A 5 -5.01 1.99 -7.91
C TRP A 5 -4.22 2.53 -6.72
N ILE A 6 -3.98 1.65 -5.75
CA ILE A 6 -3.01 1.86 -4.68
C ILE A 6 -1.85 0.90 -4.92
N VAL A 7 -0.66 1.46 -5.09
CA VAL A 7 0.60 0.74 -5.26
C VAL A 7 1.45 0.95 -4.02
N LEU A 8 1.98 -0.12 -3.45
CA LEU A 8 2.71 -0.09 -2.19
C LEU A 8 4.10 -0.73 -2.36
N ASP A 9 5.11 -0.10 -1.76
CA ASP A 9 6.32 -0.82 -1.38
C ASP A 9 6.02 -1.73 -0.19
N VAL A 10 6.97 -2.56 0.20
CA VAL A 10 6.84 -3.50 1.31
C VAL A 10 7.66 -3.08 2.51
N ASP A 11 9.00 -3.09 2.38
CA ASP A 11 9.91 -2.83 3.48
C ASP A 11 9.90 -1.33 3.83
N GLY A 12 9.47 -0.98 5.04
CA GLY A 12 9.25 0.40 5.46
C GLY A 12 7.84 0.96 5.19
N VAL A 13 6.98 0.24 4.46
CA VAL A 13 5.59 0.63 4.15
C VAL A 13 4.59 -0.37 4.72
N LEU A 14 4.49 -1.60 4.15
CA LEU A 14 3.64 -2.68 4.67
C LEU A 14 4.24 -3.36 5.92
N SER A 15 5.57 -3.39 6.03
CA SER A 15 6.33 -3.76 7.22
C SER A 15 7.06 -2.53 7.77
N ASP A 16 7.69 -2.67 8.94
CA ASP A 16 8.49 -1.60 9.55
C ASP A 16 9.90 -1.43 8.92
N GLY A 17 10.22 -2.27 7.92
CA GLY A 17 11.53 -2.27 7.25
C GLY A 17 12.61 -3.06 7.99
N THR A 18 12.32 -3.63 9.17
CA THR A 18 13.28 -4.45 9.93
C THR A 18 13.45 -5.81 9.29
N LEU A 19 14.71 -6.24 9.12
CA LEU A 19 15.07 -7.59 8.71
C LEU A 19 15.35 -8.44 9.95
N ILE A 20 14.57 -9.51 10.14
CA ILE A 20 14.74 -10.46 11.24
C ILE A 20 15.09 -11.81 10.63
N TYR A 21 16.26 -12.34 11.02
CA TYR A 21 16.71 -13.67 10.59
C TYR A 21 16.76 -14.62 11.79
N THR A 22 16.32 -15.84 11.58
CA THR A 22 16.52 -16.93 12.55
C THR A 22 17.93 -17.50 12.42
N SER A 23 18.36 -18.28 13.41
CA SER A 23 19.64 -18.99 13.36
C SER A 23 19.69 -20.04 12.24
N THR A 24 18.56 -20.46 11.71
CA THR A 24 18.41 -21.38 10.56
C THR A 24 18.41 -20.66 9.22
N GLY A 25 18.48 -19.31 9.20
CA GLY A 25 18.52 -18.49 7.98
C GLY A 25 17.15 -18.12 7.42
N GLU A 26 16.08 -18.44 8.14
CA GLU A 26 14.73 -18.01 7.75
C GLU A 26 14.53 -16.51 8.05
N GLU A 27 13.85 -15.80 7.15
CA GLU A 27 13.44 -14.42 7.35
C GLU A 27 12.04 -14.36 7.97
N LEU A 28 11.84 -13.44 8.91
CA LEU A 28 10.52 -13.14 9.48
C LEU A 28 10.09 -11.74 9.07
N LYS A 29 8.78 -11.57 8.77
CA LYS A 29 8.16 -10.27 8.51
C LYS A 29 6.89 -10.11 9.33
N ALA A 30 6.74 -8.92 9.94
CA ALA A 30 5.53 -8.52 10.62
C ALA A 30 4.69 -7.60 9.72
N PHE A 31 3.38 -7.87 9.65
CA PHE A 31 2.41 -7.05 8.92
C PHE A 31 1.30 -6.58 9.86
N SER A 32 0.84 -5.35 9.67
CA SER A 32 -0.26 -4.79 10.45
C SER A 32 -1.61 -5.35 9.98
N VAL A 33 -2.42 -5.83 10.93
CA VAL A 33 -3.81 -6.21 10.65
C VAL A 33 -4.69 -5.00 10.33
N LYS A 34 -4.36 -3.81 10.86
CA LYS A 34 -5.06 -2.56 10.55
C LYS A 34 -4.87 -2.16 9.09
N ASP A 35 -3.63 -2.28 8.57
CA ASP A 35 -3.33 -2.05 7.16
C ASP A 35 -4.09 -3.04 6.27
N GLY A 36 -4.12 -4.32 6.67
CA GLY A 36 -4.87 -5.35 5.94
C GLY A 36 -6.36 -5.05 5.85
N LEU A 37 -6.98 -4.59 6.94
CA LEU A 37 -8.40 -4.21 6.94
C LEU A 37 -8.64 -2.98 6.06
N GLY A 38 -7.74 -1.97 6.10
CA GLY A 38 -7.80 -0.80 5.22
C GLY A 38 -7.77 -1.19 3.76
N LEU A 39 -6.81 -2.03 3.37
CA LEU A 39 -6.68 -2.52 1.99
C LEU A 39 -7.91 -3.32 1.53
N THR A 40 -8.49 -4.13 2.43
CA THR A 40 -9.75 -4.83 2.15
C THR A 40 -10.90 -3.83 1.91
N ALA A 41 -10.97 -2.75 2.68
CA ALA A 41 -11.96 -1.69 2.49
C ALA A 41 -11.76 -0.96 1.14
N ALA A 42 -10.52 -0.62 0.79
CA ALA A 42 -10.20 -0.02 -0.51
C ALA A 42 -10.66 -0.91 -1.67
N ARG A 43 -10.37 -2.21 -1.59
CA ARG A 43 -10.75 -3.18 -2.61
C ARG A 43 -12.28 -3.36 -2.71
N LYS A 44 -12.99 -3.45 -1.58
CA LYS A 44 -14.48 -3.47 -1.55
C LYS A 44 -15.07 -2.19 -2.17
N SER A 45 -14.35 -1.06 -2.11
CA SER A 45 -14.73 0.21 -2.75
C SER A 45 -14.32 0.32 -4.23
N GLY A 46 -13.82 -0.76 -4.84
CA GLY A 46 -13.47 -0.82 -6.26
C GLY A 46 -12.05 -0.35 -6.59
N ILE A 47 -11.21 -0.03 -5.60
CA ILE A 47 -9.80 0.34 -5.82
C ILE A 47 -8.97 -0.93 -5.96
N LYS A 48 -8.13 -0.97 -6.98
CA LYS A 48 -7.19 -2.06 -7.26
C LYS A 48 -5.91 -1.90 -6.45
N LEU A 49 -5.29 -3.03 -6.10
CA LEU A 49 -4.11 -3.07 -5.25
C LEU A 49 -2.93 -3.70 -5.96
N ALA A 50 -1.75 -3.07 -5.85
CA ALA A 50 -0.51 -3.62 -6.35
C ALA A 50 0.62 -3.48 -5.31
N ILE A 51 1.56 -4.43 -5.34
CA ILE A 51 2.84 -4.34 -4.64
C ILE A 51 3.94 -4.22 -5.68
N ILE A 52 4.89 -3.30 -5.46
CA ILE A 52 6.15 -3.21 -6.20
C ILE A 52 7.29 -3.18 -5.19
N THR A 53 8.10 -4.23 -5.15
CA THR A 53 9.23 -4.35 -4.22
C THR A 53 10.49 -4.88 -4.89
N ALA A 54 11.65 -4.43 -4.44
CA ALA A 54 12.94 -4.91 -4.95
C ALA A 54 13.29 -6.32 -4.45
N ARG A 55 12.71 -6.74 -3.34
CA ARG A 55 13.00 -8.04 -2.72
C ARG A 55 12.00 -9.11 -3.15
N VAL A 56 12.45 -10.36 -3.18
CA VAL A 56 11.60 -11.53 -3.34
C VAL A 56 11.43 -12.19 -1.97
N SER A 57 10.19 -12.40 -1.53
CA SER A 57 9.90 -12.92 -0.19
C SER A 57 8.62 -13.77 -0.21
N PRO A 58 8.68 -15.04 0.21
CA PRO A 58 7.50 -15.89 0.34
C PRO A 58 6.45 -15.34 1.31
N MET A 59 6.88 -14.57 2.34
CA MET A 59 5.96 -13.93 3.29
C MET A 59 5.15 -12.83 2.61
N VAL A 60 5.78 -12.06 1.70
CA VAL A 60 5.11 -11.04 0.91
C VAL A 60 4.12 -11.66 -0.07
N GLU A 61 4.52 -12.75 -0.75
CA GLU A 61 3.63 -13.50 -1.64
C GLU A 61 2.39 -14.01 -0.89
N ARG A 62 2.60 -14.64 0.27
CA ARG A 62 1.50 -15.09 1.13
C ARG A 62 0.58 -13.93 1.53
N ARG A 63 1.15 -12.80 2.00
CA ARG A 63 0.37 -11.64 2.43
C ARG A 63 -0.41 -11.00 1.29
N ALA A 64 0.19 -10.88 0.12
CA ALA A 64 -0.48 -10.39 -1.09
C ALA A 64 -1.68 -11.27 -1.49
N LYS A 65 -1.52 -12.59 -1.40
CA LYS A 65 -2.60 -13.56 -1.66
C LYS A 65 -3.73 -13.45 -0.63
N GLU A 66 -3.42 -13.38 0.66
CA GLU A 66 -4.40 -13.22 1.75
C GLU A 66 -5.25 -11.94 1.57
N LEU A 67 -4.63 -10.85 1.14
CA LEU A 67 -5.28 -9.55 0.92
C LEU A 67 -5.85 -9.36 -0.48
N HIS A 68 -5.71 -10.38 -1.35
CA HIS A 68 -6.18 -10.38 -2.73
C HIS A 68 -5.66 -9.19 -3.54
N PHE A 69 -4.36 -8.94 -3.50
CA PHE A 69 -3.73 -7.97 -4.39
C PHE A 69 -3.94 -8.36 -5.86
N ASP A 70 -4.23 -7.37 -6.71
CA ASP A 70 -4.43 -7.59 -8.14
C ASP A 70 -3.10 -7.81 -8.86
N GLU A 71 -2.02 -7.20 -8.40
CA GLU A 71 -0.66 -7.35 -8.94
C GLU A 71 0.40 -7.44 -7.85
N LEU A 72 1.38 -8.30 -8.08
CA LEU A 72 2.54 -8.50 -7.20
C LEU A 72 3.81 -8.52 -8.05
N LEU A 73 4.58 -7.44 -8.00
CA LEU A 73 5.83 -7.26 -8.72
C LEU A 73 7.00 -7.30 -7.71
N MET A 74 7.57 -8.49 -7.52
CA MET A 74 8.75 -8.70 -6.66
C MET A 74 10.03 -8.77 -7.50
N GLY A 75 11.18 -8.40 -6.92
CA GLY A 75 12.47 -8.41 -7.59
C GLY A 75 12.69 -7.22 -8.53
N HIS A 76 11.87 -6.19 -8.45
CA HIS A 76 11.95 -5.00 -9.29
C HIS A 76 12.71 -3.87 -8.60
N ALA A 77 14.03 -3.80 -8.82
CA ALA A 77 14.87 -2.70 -8.32
C ALA A 77 14.52 -1.35 -8.97
N ASN A 78 14.14 -1.36 -10.25
CA ASN A 78 13.67 -0.16 -10.96
C ASN A 78 12.14 -0.03 -10.80
N LYS A 79 11.72 0.56 -9.68
CA LYS A 79 10.29 0.75 -9.36
C LYS A 79 9.60 1.74 -10.31
N THR A 80 10.34 2.66 -10.90
CA THR A 80 9.83 3.59 -11.93
C THR A 80 9.36 2.86 -13.17
N GLU A 81 10.19 1.94 -13.68
CA GLU A 81 9.85 1.13 -14.84
C GLU A 81 8.72 0.15 -14.53
N ALA A 82 8.76 -0.49 -13.35
CA ALA A 82 7.70 -1.39 -12.90
C ALA A 82 6.35 -0.67 -12.81
N SER A 83 6.32 0.57 -12.30
CA SER A 83 5.09 1.39 -12.25
C SER A 83 4.56 1.73 -13.64
N ARG A 84 5.44 2.10 -14.58
CA ARG A 84 5.04 2.35 -15.99
C ARG A 84 4.50 1.09 -16.67
N ALA A 85 5.16 -0.06 -16.44
CA ALA A 85 4.73 -1.34 -16.99
C ALA A 85 3.36 -1.77 -16.45
N LEU A 86 3.14 -1.59 -15.14
CA LEU A 86 1.84 -1.83 -14.49
C LEU A 86 0.74 -0.98 -15.16
N CYS A 87 0.96 0.33 -15.25
CA CYS A 87 -0.01 1.24 -15.85
C CYS A 87 -0.28 0.93 -17.32
N LYS A 88 0.74 0.58 -18.11
CA LYS A 88 0.59 0.15 -19.50
C LYS A 88 -0.23 -1.14 -19.62
N LYS A 89 0.06 -2.14 -18.77
CA LYS A 89 -0.64 -3.44 -18.76
C LYS A 89 -2.13 -3.28 -18.52
N HIS A 90 -2.51 -2.42 -17.58
CA HIS A 90 -3.89 -2.22 -17.18
C HIS A 90 -4.57 -1.01 -17.82
N GLN A 91 -3.88 -0.31 -18.73
CA GLN A 91 -4.37 0.90 -19.40
C GLN A 91 -4.81 1.99 -18.40
N ILE A 92 -4.01 2.20 -17.36
CA ILE A 92 -4.29 3.15 -16.26
C ILE A 92 -3.52 4.45 -16.51
N ASP A 93 -4.20 5.58 -16.26
CA ASP A 93 -3.51 6.86 -16.15
C ASP A 93 -2.74 6.93 -14.82
N LEU A 94 -1.46 7.30 -14.88
CA LEU A 94 -0.61 7.53 -13.71
C LEU A 94 -1.22 8.57 -12.75
N ALA A 95 -2.01 9.51 -13.24
CA ALA A 95 -2.76 10.46 -12.42
C ALA A 95 -3.82 9.80 -11.50
N SER A 96 -4.26 8.57 -11.84
CA SER A 96 -5.23 7.78 -11.06
C SER A 96 -4.56 6.78 -10.10
N VAL A 97 -3.23 6.84 -9.97
CA VAL A 97 -2.46 5.95 -9.10
C VAL A 97 -2.03 6.69 -7.84
N ALA A 98 -2.23 6.06 -6.68
CA ALA A 98 -1.59 6.40 -5.42
C ALA A 98 -0.42 5.44 -5.21
N TYR A 99 0.77 5.94 -4.88
CA TYR A 99 1.95 5.15 -4.57
C TYR A 99 2.48 5.52 -3.20
N MET A 100 2.70 4.53 -2.32
CA MET A 100 3.38 4.76 -1.04
C MET A 100 4.74 4.09 -1.04
N GLY A 101 5.76 4.89 -0.76
CA GLY A 101 7.15 4.47 -0.61
C GLY A 101 7.82 5.22 0.54
N ASP A 102 8.97 4.76 0.99
CA ASP A 102 9.65 5.30 2.16
C ASP A 102 11.10 5.72 1.94
N ASP A 103 11.76 5.24 0.88
CA ASP A 103 13.18 5.45 0.67
C ASP A 103 13.53 5.91 -0.77
N LEU A 104 14.80 6.19 -1.01
CA LEU A 104 15.32 6.80 -2.25
C LEU A 104 14.96 6.00 -3.52
N ASN A 105 14.88 4.68 -3.42
CA ASN A 105 14.51 3.81 -4.55
C ASN A 105 13.04 3.96 -4.99
N ASP A 106 12.20 4.64 -4.18
CA ASP A 106 10.81 4.95 -4.50
C ASP A 106 10.64 6.29 -5.24
N LEU A 107 11.62 7.20 -5.15
CA LEU A 107 11.49 8.57 -5.64
C LEU A 107 11.00 8.65 -7.09
N GLY A 108 11.57 7.84 -7.98
CA GLY A 108 11.18 7.85 -9.38
C GLY A 108 9.73 7.41 -9.62
N ALA A 109 9.23 6.44 -8.85
CA ALA A 109 7.82 6.01 -8.91
C ALA A 109 6.88 7.06 -8.31
N LEU A 110 7.26 7.64 -7.16
CA LEU A 110 6.49 8.68 -6.47
C LEU A 110 6.31 9.93 -7.36
N GLN A 111 7.33 10.32 -8.12
CA GLN A 111 7.28 11.48 -9.03
C GLN A 111 6.34 11.28 -10.22
N LEU A 112 6.01 10.04 -10.58
CA LEU A 112 5.15 9.73 -11.73
C LEU A 112 3.66 9.80 -11.41
N VAL A 113 3.27 9.48 -10.18
CA VAL A 113 1.88 9.19 -9.84
C VAL A 113 1.08 10.43 -9.42
N GLY A 114 -0.24 10.34 -9.51
CA GLY A 114 -1.14 11.43 -9.11
C GLY A 114 -1.11 11.72 -7.61
N LEU A 115 -0.95 10.67 -6.78
CA LEU A 115 -0.91 10.76 -5.33
C LEU A 115 0.32 10.04 -4.76
N PRO A 116 1.48 10.70 -4.69
CA PRO A 116 2.63 10.21 -3.93
C PRO A 116 2.36 10.28 -2.43
N MET A 117 2.64 9.18 -1.72
CA MET A 117 2.36 9.03 -0.29
C MET A 117 3.59 8.50 0.44
N ALA A 118 3.73 8.83 1.72
CA ALA A 118 4.82 8.42 2.57
C ALA A 118 4.35 8.02 3.97
N PRO A 119 4.96 7.02 4.63
CA PRO A 119 4.82 6.82 6.06
C PRO A 119 5.58 7.89 6.85
N ASN A 120 5.28 8.02 8.15
CA ASN A 120 5.92 9.04 8.99
C ASN A 120 7.45 8.93 9.08
N ASN A 121 7.97 7.71 9.04
CA ASN A 121 9.42 7.43 9.12
C ASN A 121 10.13 7.38 7.77
N ALA A 122 9.48 7.77 6.67
CA ALA A 122 10.14 7.90 5.37
C ALA A 122 11.28 8.92 5.41
N VAL A 123 12.26 8.76 4.53
CA VAL A 123 13.37 9.71 4.38
C VAL A 123 12.87 11.08 3.93
N LEU A 124 13.64 12.12 4.23
CA LEU A 124 13.22 13.50 3.97
C LEU A 124 12.95 13.78 2.48
N GLU A 125 13.72 13.17 1.60
CA GLU A 125 13.60 13.28 0.14
C GLU A 125 12.23 12.78 -0.34
N VAL A 126 11.77 11.66 0.19
CA VAL A 126 10.43 11.11 -0.10
C VAL A 126 9.34 12.01 0.46
N LYS A 127 9.48 12.44 1.72
CA LYS A 127 8.51 13.34 2.35
C LYS A 127 8.38 14.68 1.61
N SER A 128 9.47 15.18 1.03
CA SER A 128 9.48 16.47 0.32
C SER A 128 8.61 16.48 -0.94
N ILE A 129 8.36 15.32 -1.55
CA ILE A 129 7.53 15.18 -2.75
C ILE A 129 6.17 14.52 -2.49
N ALA A 130 5.96 13.99 -1.29
CA ALA A 130 4.70 13.33 -0.93
C ALA A 130 3.57 14.36 -0.78
N LYS A 131 2.40 14.04 -1.33
CA LYS A 131 1.16 14.81 -1.14
C LYS A 131 0.36 14.34 0.08
N PHE A 132 0.65 13.14 0.57
CA PHE A 132 0.13 12.62 1.82
C PHE A 132 1.28 12.02 2.62
N ILE A 133 1.41 12.43 3.87
CA ILE A 133 2.36 11.86 4.84
C ILE A 133 1.53 11.32 6.00
N SER A 134 1.66 10.03 6.30
CA SER A 134 0.99 9.41 7.43
C SER A 134 1.51 9.97 8.76
N THR A 135 0.68 9.96 9.79
CA THR A 135 1.08 10.34 11.16
C THR A 135 1.81 9.19 11.87
N VAL A 136 1.72 7.97 11.33
CA VAL A 136 2.35 6.77 11.89
C VAL A 136 3.36 6.16 10.94
N ASN A 137 4.25 5.33 11.51
CA ASN A 137 5.31 4.67 10.75
C ASN A 137 4.77 3.52 9.87
N GLY A 138 5.55 3.15 8.86
CA GLY A 138 5.30 1.96 8.06
C GLY A 138 5.22 0.71 8.94
N GLY A 139 4.38 -0.26 8.55
CA GLY A 139 4.09 -1.46 9.32
C GLY A 139 3.22 -1.25 10.56
N HIS A 140 2.84 -0.03 10.88
CA HIS A 140 2.09 0.32 12.10
C HIS A 140 0.75 1.02 11.84
N GLY A 141 0.23 0.95 10.62
CA GLY A 141 -1.04 1.57 10.25
C GLY A 141 -0.93 2.74 9.27
N ALA A 142 0.26 3.01 8.71
CA ALA A 142 0.45 4.07 7.73
C ALA A 142 -0.37 3.85 6.45
N VAL A 143 -0.43 2.62 5.97
CA VAL A 143 -1.27 2.25 4.82
C VAL A 143 -2.75 2.40 5.15
N ARG A 144 -3.17 2.07 6.38
CA ARG A 144 -4.54 2.28 6.84
C ARG A 144 -4.93 3.76 6.79
N GLU A 145 -4.09 4.67 7.29
CA GLU A 145 -4.35 6.11 7.21
C GLU A 145 -4.43 6.60 5.77
N ALA A 146 -3.53 6.13 4.89
CA ALA A 146 -3.54 6.47 3.47
C ALA A 146 -4.83 6.03 2.77
N VAL A 147 -5.30 4.80 3.02
CA VAL A 147 -6.57 4.30 2.50
C VAL A 147 -7.74 5.16 2.99
N GLU A 148 -7.79 5.47 4.28
CA GLU A 148 -8.83 6.36 4.82
C GLU A 148 -8.83 7.72 4.16
N TYR A 149 -7.64 8.31 3.97
CA TYR A 149 -7.48 9.58 3.28
C TYR A 149 -8.05 9.52 1.85
N ILE A 150 -7.71 8.48 1.09
CA ILE A 150 -8.22 8.29 -0.28
C ILE A 150 -9.74 8.15 -0.28
N LEU A 151 -10.28 7.25 0.53
CA LEU A 151 -11.71 6.96 0.56
C LEU A 151 -12.54 8.14 1.06
N LYS A 152 -12.04 8.91 2.05
CA LYS A 152 -12.67 10.16 2.52
C LYS A 152 -12.73 11.21 1.41
N ASN A 153 -11.63 11.40 0.69
CA ASN A 153 -11.57 12.38 -0.43
C ASN A 153 -12.40 11.94 -1.65
N GLN A 154 -12.78 10.68 -1.76
CA GLN A 154 -13.68 10.15 -2.78
C GLN A 154 -15.14 10.02 -2.30
N GLY A 155 -15.43 10.39 -1.05
CA GLY A 155 -16.78 10.31 -0.46
C GLY A 155 -17.27 8.88 -0.21
N LEU A 156 -16.34 7.91 -0.09
CA LEU A 156 -16.65 6.49 0.06
C LEU A 156 -16.51 5.98 1.50
N TRP A 157 -15.84 6.73 2.38
CA TRP A 157 -15.50 6.23 3.72
C TRP A 157 -16.72 5.97 4.61
N ASP A 158 -17.73 6.83 4.57
CA ASP A 158 -18.92 6.70 5.41
C ASP A 158 -19.71 5.42 5.06
N SER A 159 -19.79 5.07 3.77
CA SER A 159 -20.43 3.82 3.35
C SER A 159 -19.64 2.59 3.83
N VAL A 160 -18.29 2.64 3.79
CA VAL A 160 -17.45 1.57 4.33
C VAL A 160 -17.71 1.37 5.82
N VAL A 161 -17.74 2.44 6.61
CA VAL A 161 -18.02 2.36 8.06
C VAL A 161 -19.42 1.77 8.31
N ALA A 162 -20.42 2.22 7.55
CA ALA A 162 -21.79 1.73 7.68
C ALA A 162 -21.91 0.23 7.33
N ASP A 163 -21.15 -0.25 6.31
CA ASP A 163 -21.14 -1.66 5.92
C ASP A 163 -20.56 -2.53 7.03
N TYR A 164 -19.41 -2.17 7.60
CA TYR A 164 -18.83 -2.90 8.73
C TYR A 164 -19.72 -2.88 9.97
N ALA A 165 -20.41 -1.78 10.27
CA ALA A 165 -21.34 -1.70 11.37
C ALA A 165 -22.55 -2.65 11.17
N ARG A 166 -23.07 -2.78 9.94
CA ARG A 166 -24.15 -3.70 9.60
C ARG A 166 -23.72 -5.17 9.68
N GLU A 167 -22.54 -5.52 9.15
CA GLU A 167 -22.00 -6.88 9.23
C GLU A 167 -21.85 -7.34 10.70
N ALA A 168 -21.46 -6.45 11.61
CA ALA A 168 -21.37 -6.75 13.05
C ALA A 168 -22.72 -7.10 13.67
N HIS A 169 -23.81 -6.46 13.25
CA HIS A 169 -25.16 -6.75 13.75
C HIS A 169 -25.75 -8.06 13.19
N ALA A 170 -25.37 -8.45 11.96
CA ALA A 170 -25.86 -9.67 11.31
C ALA A 170 -25.30 -10.98 11.91
N HIS A 171 -24.14 -10.92 12.58
CA HIS A 171 -23.46 -12.06 13.19
C HIS A 171 -23.70 -12.16 14.72
N GLY A 172 -24.52 -11.29 15.30
CA GLY A 172 -24.83 -11.20 16.74
C GLY A 172 -26.22 -11.76 17.12
N GLN A 173 -26.88 -12.54 16.24
CA GLN A 173 -28.15 -13.25 16.54
C GLN A 173 -27.98 -14.76 16.49
#